data_09426e9fce1388c7e38991470bec6465
#
_entry.id   09426e9fce1388c7e38991470bec6465
#
_cell.length_a   1.000
_cell.length_b   1.000
_cell.length_c   1.000
_cell.angle_alpha   90.00
_cell.angle_beta   90.00
_cell.angle_gamma   90.00
#
_symmetry.space_group_name_H-M   'P 1'
#
loop_
_entity.id
_entity.type
_entity.pdbx_description
1 polymer ?
#
loop_
_entity_poly.entity_id
_entity_poly.type
_entity_poly.pdbx_seq_one_letter_code
_entity_poly.pdbx_strand_id
1 'polypeptide(L)'
;MSVGYDGKAILPPISFEMDSTTKLWLRGTNGLGKTTILKTIMKRLPAIGGSFTFNINSKINYIEQDLQFGNRDVNAMTFMNETYPKMSQKDIRTQLAKVGIKNDLATKFISNLSGGEQVKIKLCALMQKESNILILDEPTNHLDVSAKEALFEALQAYEGAIILVSHEPLYAEKLCNKIFDIEF
;
A
#
# COMPACT_ATOMS: atom_id res chain seq x y z
N MET A 1 3.39 -4.55 -21.86
CA MET A 1 4.82 -4.73 -21.47
C MET A 1 5.08 -6.18 -21.10
N SER A 2 6.32 -6.65 -21.28
CA SER A 2 6.78 -7.97 -20.83
C SER A 2 7.69 -7.81 -19.62
N VAL A 3 7.50 -8.65 -18.60
CA VAL A 3 8.26 -8.61 -17.35
C VAL A 3 9.04 -9.90 -17.14
N GLY A 4 10.18 -9.83 -16.46
CA GLY A 4 11.03 -11.00 -16.22
C GLY A 4 12.41 -10.64 -15.72
N TYR A 5 13.32 -11.60 -15.82
CA TYR A 5 14.71 -11.52 -15.36
C TYR A 5 15.66 -12.00 -16.46
N ASP A 6 16.86 -11.46 -16.51
CA ASP A 6 17.95 -11.89 -17.42
C ASP A 6 17.53 -12.00 -18.89
N GLY A 7 16.70 -11.06 -19.35
CA GLY A 7 16.20 -11.04 -20.72
C GLY A 7 15.11 -12.06 -21.04
N LYS A 8 14.65 -12.85 -20.05
CA LYS A 8 13.59 -13.86 -20.23
C LYS A 8 12.29 -13.37 -19.60
N ALA A 9 11.23 -13.31 -20.42
CA ALA A 9 9.88 -13.01 -19.93
C ALA A 9 9.35 -14.19 -19.10
N ILE A 10 8.75 -13.89 -17.94
CA ILE A 10 8.12 -14.89 -17.06
C ILE A 10 6.60 -14.99 -17.26
N LEU A 11 6.03 -14.04 -18.00
CA LEU A 11 4.61 -13.96 -18.32
C LEU A 11 4.43 -13.56 -19.79
N PRO A 12 3.28 -13.91 -20.39
CA PRO A 12 2.85 -13.26 -21.63
C PRO A 12 2.80 -11.74 -21.50
N PRO A 13 2.89 -10.99 -22.60
CA PRO A 13 2.82 -9.54 -22.57
C PRO A 13 1.51 -9.06 -21.90
N ILE A 14 1.64 -8.20 -20.90
CA ILE A 14 0.50 -7.59 -20.19
C ILE A 14 0.21 -6.20 -20.73
N SER A 15 -1.08 -5.83 -20.77
CA SER A 15 -1.52 -4.49 -21.17
C SER A 15 -2.75 -4.09 -20.37
N PHE A 16 -2.69 -2.97 -19.68
CA PHE A 16 -3.83 -2.35 -19.03
C PHE A 16 -3.64 -0.84 -18.92
N GLU A 17 -4.73 -0.14 -18.77
CA GLU A 17 -4.76 1.31 -18.54
C GLU A 17 -5.43 1.62 -17.23
N MET A 18 -5.00 2.70 -16.58
CA MET A 18 -5.56 3.20 -15.34
C MET A 18 -5.67 4.71 -15.41
N ASP A 19 -6.76 5.23 -14.89
CA ASP A 19 -6.94 6.66 -14.60
C ASP A 19 -6.66 6.95 -13.11
N SER A 20 -6.88 8.20 -12.71
CA SER A 20 -6.61 8.67 -11.35
C SER A 20 -7.55 8.09 -10.29
N THR A 21 -8.63 7.44 -10.69
CA THR A 21 -9.64 6.85 -9.79
C THR A 21 -9.66 5.31 -9.86
N THR A 22 -8.85 4.73 -10.74
CA THR A 22 -8.82 3.28 -10.92
C THR A 22 -8.21 2.60 -9.71
N LYS A 23 -8.98 1.70 -9.09
CA LYS A 23 -8.51 0.76 -8.08
C LYS A 23 -8.43 -0.62 -8.72
N LEU A 24 -7.22 -1.00 -9.12
CA LEU A 24 -6.93 -2.23 -9.86
C LEU A 24 -6.53 -3.36 -8.92
N TRP A 25 -7.23 -4.48 -8.98
CA TRP A 25 -6.78 -5.74 -8.39
C TRP A 25 -6.01 -6.56 -9.41
N LEU A 26 -4.71 -6.76 -9.16
CA LEU A 26 -3.85 -7.65 -9.93
C LEU A 26 -3.97 -9.05 -9.34
N ARG A 27 -4.83 -9.88 -9.96
CA ARG A 27 -5.18 -11.22 -9.49
C ARG A 27 -4.35 -12.28 -10.19
N GLY A 28 -4.03 -13.35 -9.47
CA GLY A 28 -3.33 -14.56 -9.97
C GLY A 28 -2.73 -15.36 -8.83
N THR A 29 -2.39 -16.62 -9.09
CA THR A 29 -1.77 -17.51 -8.10
C THR A 29 -0.37 -17.06 -7.69
N ASN A 30 0.14 -17.64 -6.60
CA ASN A 30 1.48 -17.34 -6.11
C ASN A 30 2.55 -17.78 -7.12
N GLY A 31 3.62 -17.00 -7.22
CA GLY A 31 4.72 -17.30 -8.13
C GLY A 31 4.53 -16.86 -9.58
N LEU A 32 3.34 -16.39 -9.98
CA LEU A 32 3.09 -15.93 -11.35
C LEU A 32 3.74 -14.57 -11.72
N GLY A 33 4.51 -13.96 -10.83
CA GLY A 33 5.23 -12.74 -11.17
C GLY A 33 4.49 -11.43 -10.84
N LYS A 34 3.44 -11.44 -9.98
CA LYS A 34 2.75 -10.22 -9.53
C LYS A 34 3.72 -9.16 -8.98
N THR A 35 4.58 -9.55 -8.05
CA THR A 35 5.63 -8.67 -7.49
C THR A 35 6.62 -8.19 -8.56
N THR A 36 6.92 -9.02 -9.57
CA THR A 36 7.78 -8.62 -10.70
C THR A 36 7.12 -7.54 -11.55
N ILE A 37 5.80 -7.65 -11.80
CA ILE A 37 5.02 -6.60 -12.46
C ILE A 37 5.12 -5.30 -11.66
N LEU A 38 4.85 -5.35 -10.34
CA LEU A 38 4.92 -4.16 -9.48
C LEU A 38 6.32 -3.54 -9.49
N LYS A 39 7.38 -4.33 -9.35
CA LYS A 39 8.77 -3.86 -9.40
C LYS A 39 9.11 -3.22 -10.75
N THR A 40 8.61 -3.79 -11.86
CA THR A 40 8.82 -3.22 -13.19
C THR A 40 8.07 -1.89 -13.36
N ILE A 41 6.81 -1.81 -12.91
CA ILE A 41 6.02 -0.57 -12.91
C ILE A 41 6.71 0.53 -12.10
N MET A 42 7.30 0.19 -10.95
CA MET A 42 8.07 1.11 -10.11
C MET A 42 9.47 1.45 -10.66
N LYS A 43 9.83 0.92 -11.83
CA LYS A 43 11.18 1.07 -12.43
C LYS A 43 12.32 0.50 -11.56
N ARG A 44 12.00 -0.41 -10.64
CA ARG A 44 13.01 -1.16 -9.86
C ARG A 44 13.59 -2.34 -10.64
N LEU A 45 12.88 -2.80 -11.68
CA LEU A 45 13.33 -3.78 -12.67
C LEU A 45 13.07 -3.22 -14.07
N PRO A 46 13.96 -3.49 -15.05
CA PRO A 46 13.70 -3.11 -16.43
C PRO A 46 12.59 -3.98 -17.03
N ALA A 47 11.77 -3.43 -17.91
CA ALA A 47 10.87 -4.22 -18.74
C ALA A 47 11.69 -5.02 -19.76
N ILE A 48 11.31 -6.28 -19.99
CA ILE A 48 11.95 -7.14 -21.00
C ILE A 48 11.52 -6.72 -22.41
N GLY A 49 10.31 -6.18 -22.54
CA GLY A 49 9.79 -5.69 -23.82
C GLY A 49 8.53 -4.86 -23.63
N GLY A 50 8.17 -4.11 -24.68
CA GLY A 50 7.07 -3.15 -24.62
C GLY A 50 7.41 -1.91 -23.79
N SER A 51 6.41 -1.13 -23.46
CA SER A 51 6.57 0.11 -22.70
C SER A 51 5.40 0.33 -21.75
N PHE A 52 5.61 1.18 -20.77
CA PHE A 52 4.57 1.75 -19.94
C PHE A 52 4.89 3.22 -19.65
N THR A 53 3.88 4.00 -19.45
CA THR A 53 4.02 5.43 -19.18
C THR A 53 3.17 5.83 -17.97
N PHE A 54 3.67 6.78 -17.22
CA PHE A 54 2.91 7.49 -16.21
C PHE A 54 2.67 8.92 -16.66
N ASN A 55 1.58 9.51 -16.18
CA ASN A 55 1.41 10.94 -16.27
C ASN A 55 2.58 11.65 -15.57
N ILE A 56 2.99 12.80 -16.08
CA ILE A 56 4.11 13.59 -15.55
C ILE A 56 3.96 13.93 -14.06
N ASN A 57 2.72 14.03 -13.57
CA ASN A 57 2.40 14.34 -12.19
C ASN A 57 2.21 13.10 -11.30
N SER A 58 2.53 11.90 -11.80
CA SER A 58 2.35 10.68 -11.02
C SER A 58 3.36 10.60 -9.88
N LYS A 59 2.84 10.51 -8.65
CA LYS A 59 3.60 10.32 -7.43
C LYS A 59 3.20 8.97 -6.84
N ILE A 60 4.11 8.00 -6.94
CA ILE A 60 3.86 6.61 -6.50
C ILE A 60 4.34 6.44 -5.06
N ASN A 61 3.49 5.86 -4.23
CA ASN A 61 3.86 5.33 -2.93
C ASN A 61 3.68 3.81 -2.93
N TYR A 62 4.68 3.10 -2.45
CA TYR A 62 4.68 1.63 -2.38
C TYR A 62 4.63 1.18 -0.92
N ILE A 63 3.68 0.33 -0.64
CA ILE A 63 3.49 -0.29 0.66
C ILE A 63 3.94 -1.74 0.55
N GLU A 64 5.07 -2.05 1.18
CA GLU A 64 5.59 -3.40 1.29
C GLU A 64 4.77 -4.22 2.30
N GLN A 65 4.93 -5.54 2.23
CA GLN A 65 4.15 -6.56 2.96
C GLN A 65 4.01 -6.34 4.48
N ASP A 66 4.89 -5.57 5.13
CA ASP A 66 4.90 -5.48 6.59
C ASP A 66 4.35 -4.15 7.11
N LEU A 67 3.07 -4.18 7.48
CA LEU A 67 2.42 -3.09 8.20
C LEU A 67 2.57 -3.18 9.73
N GLN A 68 3.28 -4.19 10.24
CA GLN A 68 3.54 -4.34 11.67
C GLN A 68 4.76 -3.53 12.11
N PHE A 69 4.76 -3.08 13.35
CA PHE A 69 5.84 -2.26 13.90
C PHE A 69 7.02 -3.05 14.45
N GLY A 70 6.89 -4.38 14.59
CA GLY A 70 7.84 -5.16 15.37
C GLY A 70 7.92 -4.69 16.83
N ASN A 71 8.98 -5.07 17.54
CA ASN A 71 9.22 -4.64 18.93
C ASN A 71 9.83 -3.23 18.98
N ARG A 72 9.05 -2.20 18.69
CA ARG A 72 9.47 -0.80 18.88
C ARG A 72 8.79 -0.21 20.13
N ASP A 73 9.59 0.11 21.14
CA ASP A 73 9.14 0.82 22.35
C ASP A 73 9.06 2.34 22.10
N VAL A 74 8.29 2.73 21.09
CA VAL A 74 7.96 4.13 20.80
C VAL A 74 6.45 4.30 20.76
N ASN A 75 5.96 5.51 21.06
CA ASN A 75 4.56 5.84 20.87
C ASN A 75 4.30 6.43 19.47
N ALA A 76 3.02 6.56 19.09
CA ALA A 76 2.63 7.07 17.79
C ALA A 76 3.14 8.49 17.51
N MET A 77 3.16 9.35 18.52
CA MET A 77 3.69 10.71 18.39
C MET A 77 5.17 10.73 18.08
N THR A 78 5.95 9.92 18.81
CA THR A 78 7.40 9.79 18.59
C THR A 78 7.68 9.21 17.20
N PHE A 79 7.01 8.13 16.84
CA PHE A 79 7.14 7.51 15.52
C PHE A 79 6.87 8.50 14.37
N MET A 80 5.78 9.27 14.45
CA MET A 80 5.44 10.27 13.45
C MET A 80 6.47 11.41 13.40
N ASN A 81 6.96 11.85 14.55
CA ASN A 81 7.96 12.92 14.62
C ASN A 81 9.32 12.47 14.05
N GLU A 82 9.75 11.22 14.31
CA GLU A 82 10.95 10.64 13.72
C GLU A 82 10.84 10.50 12.20
N THR A 83 9.65 10.08 11.72
CA THR A 83 9.38 9.88 10.29
C THR A 83 9.24 11.22 9.55
N TYR A 84 8.65 12.22 10.18
CA TYR A 84 8.37 13.55 9.63
C TYR A 84 8.83 14.67 10.57
N PRO A 85 10.16 14.90 10.70
CA PRO A 85 10.71 15.87 11.67
C PRO A 85 10.27 17.33 11.46
N LYS A 86 9.77 17.64 10.27
CA LYS A 86 9.28 18.98 9.92
C LYS A 86 7.81 19.21 10.30
N MET A 87 7.07 18.17 10.68
CA MET A 87 5.68 18.33 11.12
C MET A 87 5.62 18.85 12.54
N SER A 88 4.72 19.81 12.78
CA SER A 88 4.46 20.25 14.15
C SER A 88 3.76 19.16 14.96
N GLN A 89 3.95 19.16 16.27
CA GLN A 89 3.22 18.23 17.16
C GLN A 89 1.70 18.36 17.04
N LYS A 90 1.21 19.55 16.76
CA LYS A 90 -0.21 19.82 16.53
C LYS A 90 -0.70 19.10 15.27
N ASP A 91 0.07 19.20 14.17
CA ASP A 91 -0.29 18.53 12.91
C ASP A 91 -0.24 17.02 13.06
N ILE A 92 0.80 16.48 13.72
CA ILE A 92 0.90 15.04 14.01
C ILE A 92 -0.34 14.56 14.77
N ARG A 93 -0.74 15.25 15.86
CA ARG A 93 -1.96 14.91 16.61
C ARG A 93 -3.20 14.97 15.73
N THR A 94 -3.31 15.96 14.88
CA THR A 94 -4.44 16.11 13.95
C THR A 94 -4.52 14.95 12.97
N GLN A 95 -3.40 14.54 12.38
CA GLN A 95 -3.38 13.41 11.45
C GLN A 95 -3.68 12.08 12.13
N LEU A 96 -3.09 11.83 13.31
CA LEU A 96 -3.39 10.63 14.11
C LEU A 96 -4.87 10.57 14.52
N ALA A 97 -5.45 11.71 14.88
CA ALA A 97 -6.87 11.78 15.24
C ALA A 97 -7.80 11.45 14.09
N LYS A 98 -7.44 11.78 12.83
CA LYS A 98 -8.21 11.43 11.62
C LYS A 98 -8.36 9.92 11.44
N VAL A 99 -7.34 9.14 11.84
CA VAL A 99 -7.37 7.68 11.78
C VAL A 99 -7.84 7.04 13.10
N GLY A 100 -8.39 7.84 14.02
CA GLY A 100 -8.94 7.36 15.27
C GLY A 100 -7.93 7.17 16.41
N ILE A 101 -6.66 7.51 16.22
CA ILE A 101 -5.61 7.47 17.25
C ILE A 101 -5.61 8.78 18.01
N LYS A 102 -6.39 8.85 19.11
CA LYS A 102 -6.62 10.06 19.90
C LYS A 102 -6.11 9.90 21.34
N ASN A 103 -5.85 11.04 22.01
CA ASN A 103 -5.54 11.12 23.41
C ASN A 103 -4.49 10.09 23.87
N ASP A 104 -4.88 9.22 24.79
CA ASP A 104 -4.00 8.21 25.39
C ASP A 104 -3.44 7.22 24.39
N LEU A 105 -4.17 6.87 23.32
CA LEU A 105 -3.67 5.98 22.27
C LEU A 105 -2.46 6.56 21.55
N ALA A 106 -2.40 7.89 21.37
CA ALA A 106 -1.27 8.54 20.69
C ALA A 106 0.02 8.53 21.53
N THR A 107 -0.11 8.37 22.86
CA THR A 107 1.02 8.39 23.81
C THR A 107 1.36 7.02 24.39
N LYS A 108 0.50 6.01 24.21
CA LYS A 108 0.82 4.61 24.55
C LYS A 108 1.92 4.07 23.65
N PHE A 109 2.75 3.17 24.19
CA PHE A 109 3.69 2.42 23.34
C PHE A 109 2.93 1.64 22.28
N ILE A 110 3.46 1.64 21.06
CA ILE A 110 2.84 0.98 19.91
C ILE A 110 2.70 -0.52 20.18
N SER A 111 3.65 -1.13 20.88
CA SER A 111 3.59 -2.54 21.32
C SER A 111 2.36 -2.88 22.17
N ASN A 112 1.75 -1.89 22.84
CA ASN A 112 0.57 -2.05 23.69
C ASN A 112 -0.75 -1.72 22.95
N LEU A 113 -0.70 -1.44 21.67
CA LEU A 113 -1.85 -1.17 20.83
C LEU A 113 -2.31 -2.44 20.11
N SER A 114 -3.61 -2.51 19.80
CA SER A 114 -4.15 -3.59 18.96
C SER A 114 -3.54 -3.56 17.55
N GLY A 115 -3.56 -4.70 16.84
CA GLY A 115 -3.08 -4.79 15.47
C GLY A 115 -3.72 -3.74 14.54
N GLY A 116 -5.04 -3.53 14.67
CA GLY A 116 -5.75 -2.50 13.91
C GLY A 116 -5.29 -1.08 14.20
N GLU A 117 -5.00 -0.75 15.49
CA GLU A 117 -4.46 0.56 15.86
C GLU A 117 -3.04 0.77 15.31
N GLN A 118 -2.21 -0.26 15.35
CA GLN A 118 -0.87 -0.23 14.76
C GLN A 118 -0.93 0.03 13.25
N VAL A 119 -1.79 -0.69 12.53
CA VAL A 119 -2.01 -0.47 11.08
C VAL A 119 -2.48 0.94 10.79
N LYS A 120 -3.41 1.49 11.58
CA LYS A 120 -3.87 2.88 11.43
C LYS A 120 -2.74 3.89 11.57
N ILE A 121 -1.81 3.70 12.50
CA ILE A 121 -0.63 4.57 12.67
C ILE A 121 0.29 4.48 11.45
N LYS A 122 0.59 3.27 10.96
CA LYS A 122 1.41 3.09 9.76
C LYS A 122 0.77 3.72 8.52
N LEU A 123 -0.52 3.50 8.32
CA LEU A 123 -1.27 4.13 7.23
C LEU A 123 -1.29 5.65 7.34
N CYS A 124 -1.50 6.18 8.55
CA CYS A 124 -1.39 7.61 8.80
C CYS A 124 -0.04 8.17 8.33
N ALA A 125 1.07 7.52 8.68
CA ALA A 125 2.39 7.93 8.24
C ALA A 125 2.55 7.81 6.71
N LEU A 126 2.10 6.73 6.11
CA LEU A 126 2.18 6.53 4.66
C LEU A 126 1.38 7.58 3.89
N MET A 127 0.21 7.98 4.39
CA MET A 127 -0.64 9.00 3.78
C MET A 127 -0.08 10.43 3.89
N GLN A 128 0.93 10.69 4.73
CA GLN A 128 1.63 11.98 4.73
C GLN A 128 2.56 12.17 3.53
N LYS A 129 2.93 11.09 2.84
CA LYS A 129 3.66 11.21 1.57
C LYS A 129 2.66 11.62 0.49
N GLU A 130 2.93 12.73 -0.17
CA GLU A 130 2.16 13.10 -1.37
C GLU A 130 2.22 11.97 -2.40
N SER A 131 1.11 11.32 -2.60
CA SER A 131 0.97 10.29 -3.62
C SER A 131 -0.42 10.36 -4.24
N ASN A 132 -0.50 10.04 -5.52
CA ASN A 132 -1.75 9.87 -6.24
C ASN A 132 -1.88 8.45 -6.82
N ILE A 133 -0.87 7.61 -6.57
CA ILE A 133 -0.89 6.18 -6.89
C ILE A 133 -0.34 5.42 -5.69
N LEU A 134 -1.13 4.50 -5.13
CA LEU A 134 -0.70 3.53 -4.14
C LEU A 134 -0.47 2.18 -4.81
N ILE A 135 0.66 1.57 -4.53
CA ILE A 135 0.94 0.17 -4.91
C ILE A 135 1.07 -0.64 -3.62
N LEU A 136 0.27 -1.70 -3.52
CA LEU A 136 0.25 -2.59 -2.36
C LEU A 136 0.50 -4.03 -2.81
N ASP A 137 1.51 -4.66 -2.21
CA ASP A 137 1.88 -6.05 -2.48
C ASP A 137 1.60 -6.89 -1.25
N GLU A 138 0.47 -7.62 -1.25
CA GLU A 138 0.01 -8.49 -0.16
C GLU A 138 -0.05 -7.79 1.22
N PRO A 139 -0.68 -6.62 1.32
CA PRO A 139 -0.61 -5.79 2.53
C PRO A 139 -1.35 -6.40 3.74
N THR A 140 -2.12 -7.46 3.52
CA THR A 140 -2.91 -8.16 4.55
C THR A 140 -2.15 -9.30 5.23
N ASN A 141 -0.96 -9.64 4.74
CA ASN A 141 -0.17 -10.72 5.34
C ASN A 141 0.16 -10.41 6.80
N HIS A 142 -0.03 -11.41 7.64
CA HIS A 142 0.18 -11.34 9.10
C HIS A 142 -0.74 -10.37 9.86
N LEU A 143 -1.77 -9.79 9.22
CA LEU A 143 -2.75 -8.96 9.89
C LEU A 143 -3.89 -9.80 10.46
N ASP A 144 -4.32 -9.46 11.69
CA ASP A 144 -5.57 -9.95 12.25
C ASP A 144 -6.79 -9.32 11.56
N VAL A 145 -7.99 -9.80 11.86
CA VAL A 145 -9.22 -9.33 11.23
C VAL A 145 -9.43 -7.83 11.42
N SER A 146 -9.20 -7.32 12.63
CA SER A 146 -9.36 -5.89 12.94
C SER A 146 -8.38 -5.01 12.17
N ALA A 147 -7.13 -5.47 12.01
CA ALA A 147 -6.12 -4.78 11.23
C ALA A 147 -6.45 -4.77 9.72
N LYS A 148 -6.97 -5.89 9.19
CA LYS A 148 -7.46 -5.96 7.80
C LYS A 148 -8.60 -4.98 7.55
N GLU A 149 -9.60 -4.96 8.43
CA GLU A 149 -10.71 -4.01 8.31
C GLU A 149 -10.23 -2.57 8.32
N ALA A 150 -9.35 -2.20 9.28
CA ALA A 150 -8.78 -0.87 9.35
C ALA A 150 -7.99 -0.47 8.09
N LEU A 151 -7.23 -1.41 7.51
CA LEU A 151 -6.53 -1.20 6.25
C LEU A 151 -7.50 -0.91 5.11
N PHE A 152 -8.53 -1.75 4.94
CA PHE A 152 -9.47 -1.58 3.84
C PHE A 152 -10.33 -0.33 3.97
N GLU A 153 -10.76 0.05 5.18
CA GLU A 153 -11.44 1.33 5.43
C GLU A 153 -10.57 2.51 4.94
N ALA A 154 -9.28 2.52 5.29
CA ALA A 154 -8.37 3.57 4.85
C ALA A 154 -8.16 3.58 3.34
N LEU A 155 -8.04 2.40 2.70
CA LEU A 155 -7.92 2.28 1.24
C LEU A 155 -9.20 2.68 0.50
N GLN A 156 -10.38 2.45 1.08
CA GLN A 156 -11.63 2.94 0.53
C GLN A 156 -11.70 4.47 0.52
N ALA A 157 -11.23 5.10 1.58
CA ALA A 157 -11.17 6.56 1.72
C ALA A 157 -10.08 7.23 0.86
N TYR A 158 -9.16 6.45 0.29
CA TYR A 158 -8.10 7.00 -0.56
C TYR A 158 -8.64 7.36 -1.94
N GLU A 159 -8.49 8.63 -2.34
CA GLU A 159 -9.05 9.18 -3.59
C GLU A 159 -8.19 8.90 -4.83
N GLY A 160 -6.91 8.54 -4.66
CA GLY A 160 -5.99 8.23 -5.76
C GLY A 160 -6.16 6.83 -6.34
N ALA A 161 -5.41 6.55 -7.39
CA ALA A 161 -5.33 5.22 -7.99
C ALA A 161 -4.65 4.20 -7.07
N ILE A 162 -5.12 2.96 -7.13
CA ILE A 162 -4.54 1.84 -6.36
C ILE A 162 -4.20 0.69 -7.30
N ILE A 163 -3.03 0.09 -7.11
CA ILE A 163 -2.71 -1.25 -7.64
C ILE A 163 -2.56 -2.17 -6.43
N LEU A 164 -3.46 -3.12 -6.29
CA LEU A 164 -3.52 -4.06 -5.20
C LEU A 164 -3.17 -5.47 -5.68
N VAL A 165 -2.21 -6.10 -5.05
CA VAL A 165 -2.03 -7.56 -5.05
C VAL A 165 -2.55 -8.07 -3.72
N SER A 166 -3.52 -8.98 -3.73
CA SER A 166 -4.11 -9.54 -2.51
C SER A 166 -4.69 -10.93 -2.75
N HIS A 167 -4.57 -11.79 -1.74
CA HIS A 167 -5.24 -13.09 -1.66
C HIS A 167 -6.55 -13.04 -0.85
N GLU A 168 -7.06 -11.86 -0.56
CA GLU A 168 -8.31 -11.63 0.17
C GLU A 168 -9.44 -11.17 -0.79
N PRO A 169 -10.11 -12.10 -1.52
CA PRO A 169 -11.07 -11.74 -2.57
C PRO A 169 -12.19 -10.84 -2.07
N LEU A 170 -12.74 -11.16 -0.88
CA LEU A 170 -13.86 -10.41 -0.29
C LEU A 170 -13.57 -8.93 -0.11
N TYR A 171 -12.35 -8.59 0.24
CA TYR A 171 -11.92 -7.19 0.40
C TYR A 171 -11.53 -6.56 -0.93
N ALA A 172 -10.78 -7.30 -1.76
CA ALA A 172 -10.33 -6.80 -3.05
C ALA A 172 -11.50 -6.47 -3.98
N GLU A 173 -12.55 -7.30 -4.02
CA GLU A 173 -13.78 -7.07 -4.80
C GLU A 173 -14.58 -5.85 -4.32
N LYS A 174 -14.57 -5.57 -3.00
CA LYS A 174 -15.22 -4.38 -2.44
C LYS A 174 -14.45 -3.09 -2.68
N LEU A 175 -13.11 -3.18 -2.79
CA LEU A 175 -12.24 -2.03 -2.95
C LEU A 175 -12.01 -1.68 -4.41
N CYS A 176 -11.77 -2.68 -5.26
CA CYS A 176 -11.30 -2.47 -6.62
C CYS A 176 -12.46 -2.38 -7.62
N ASN A 177 -12.37 -1.43 -8.52
CA ASN A 177 -13.32 -1.24 -9.63
C ASN A 177 -12.82 -1.85 -10.95
N LYS A 178 -11.60 -2.41 -10.95
CA LYS A 178 -11.00 -3.09 -12.10
C LYS A 178 -10.22 -4.31 -11.65
N ILE A 179 -10.35 -5.40 -12.40
CA ILE A 179 -9.59 -6.63 -12.15
C ILE A 179 -8.71 -6.88 -13.37
N PHE A 180 -7.45 -7.16 -13.14
CA PHE A 180 -6.53 -7.69 -14.15
C PHE A 180 -6.08 -9.08 -13.71
N ASP A 181 -6.54 -10.08 -14.45
CA ASP A 181 -6.21 -11.48 -14.20
C ASP A 181 -4.96 -11.84 -14.99
N ILE A 182 -3.94 -12.36 -14.33
CA ILE A 182 -2.70 -12.81 -14.94
C ILE A 182 -2.65 -14.32 -15.16
N GLU A 183 -3.71 -15.04 -14.80
CA GLU A 183 -3.89 -16.44 -15.16
C GLU A 183 -4.42 -16.52 -16.60
N PHE A 184 -3.67 -17.23 -17.45
CA PHE A 184 -4.00 -17.44 -18.86
C PHE A 184 -4.42 -18.89 -19.08
#